data_927bfe7150cba55803a4ba7085ec7a94
#
_entry.id   927bfe7150cba55803a4ba7085ec7a94
#
_cell.length_a   1.000
_cell.length_b   1.000
_cell.length_c   1.000
_cell.angle_alpha   90.00
_cell.angle_beta   90.00
_cell.angle_gamma   90.00
#
_symmetry.space_group_name_H-M   'P 1'
#
loop_
_entity.id
_entity.type
_entity.pdbx_description
1 polymer ?
#
loop_
_entity_poly.entity_id
_entity_poly.type
_entity_poly.pdbx_seq_one_letter_code
_entity_poly.pdbx_strand_id
1 'polypeptide(L)'
;MRYILILFVLVSFQNIHAQERYLTQFYGSPITLDPSLTGNFEGNYRINLAYRNQWSNTFENPFSVFQGSVDLNFNLGLKSQKVHDIASAGIYFAHDKAGILSFGNTEMGVTGAYHKALGPNQFL
;
A
#
# COMPACT_ATOMS: atom_id res chain seq x y z
N MET A 1 -36.88 -3.58 17.62
CA MET A 1 -36.49 -4.86 16.99
C MET A 1 -36.32 -4.76 15.47
N ARG A 2 -37.26 -4.11 14.72
CA ARG A 2 -37.20 -4.01 13.24
C ARG A 2 -35.93 -3.32 12.69
N TYR A 3 -35.44 -2.28 13.35
CA TYR A 3 -34.21 -1.55 12.95
C TYR A 3 -32.92 -2.29 13.28
N ILE A 4 -32.92 -3.11 14.34
CA ILE A 4 -31.77 -3.95 14.70
C ILE A 4 -31.56 -5.03 13.64
N LEU A 5 -32.63 -5.59 13.09
CA LEU A 5 -32.58 -6.59 12.04
C LEU A 5 -32.03 -6.00 10.73
N ILE A 6 -32.40 -4.77 10.38
CA ILE A 6 -31.88 -4.04 9.21
C ILE A 6 -30.40 -3.75 9.38
N LEU A 7 -29.96 -3.32 10.57
CA LEU A 7 -28.55 -3.07 10.88
C LEU A 7 -27.72 -4.35 10.76
N PHE A 8 -28.24 -5.49 11.24
CA PHE A 8 -27.57 -6.77 11.15
C PHE A 8 -27.40 -7.25 9.69
N VAL A 9 -28.40 -7.06 8.85
CA VAL A 9 -28.35 -7.37 7.42
C VAL A 9 -27.32 -6.49 6.70
N LEU A 10 -27.26 -5.18 7.00
CA LEU A 10 -26.29 -4.26 6.41
C LEU A 10 -24.83 -4.63 6.75
N VAL A 11 -24.58 -5.11 7.97
CA VAL A 11 -23.23 -5.54 8.39
C VAL A 11 -22.82 -6.87 7.73
N SER A 12 -23.79 -7.71 7.32
CA SER A 12 -23.51 -9.01 6.68
C SER A 12 -23.05 -8.87 5.22
N PHE A 13 -23.18 -7.72 4.59
CA PHE A 13 -22.73 -7.47 3.20
C PHE A 13 -21.27 -6.99 3.09
N GLN A 14 -20.49 -7.09 4.13
CA GLN A 14 -19.05 -6.82 4.05
C GLN A 14 -18.39 -7.93 3.22
N ASN A 15 -17.93 -7.56 2.01
CA ASN A 15 -17.09 -8.44 1.20
C ASN A 15 -15.73 -8.57 1.88
N ILE A 16 -15.53 -9.65 2.63
CA ILE A 16 -14.26 -9.96 3.28
C ILE A 16 -13.35 -10.55 2.20
N HIS A 17 -12.50 -9.73 1.62
CA HIS A 17 -11.40 -10.20 0.77
C HIS A 17 -10.24 -10.61 1.66
N ALA A 18 -10.12 -11.91 1.91
CA ALA A 18 -9.13 -12.49 2.83
C ALA A 18 -7.89 -13.06 2.12
N GLN A 19 -7.52 -12.56 0.95
CA GLN A 19 -6.30 -13.00 0.27
C GLN A 19 -5.23 -11.94 0.40
N GLU A 20 -4.30 -12.15 1.32
CA GLU A 20 -3.14 -11.30 1.49
C GLU A 20 -2.00 -11.72 0.55
N ARG A 21 -1.40 -10.74 -0.08
CA ARG A 21 -0.23 -10.91 -0.94
C ARG A 21 1.03 -10.75 -0.10
N TYR A 22 1.62 -11.86 0.32
CA TYR A 22 2.87 -11.80 1.06
C TYR A 22 4.06 -11.77 0.10
N LEU A 23 4.77 -10.66 0.10
CA LEU A 23 6.15 -10.61 -0.38
C LEU A 23 7.07 -11.03 0.77
N THR A 24 8.10 -11.82 0.46
CA THR A 24 9.11 -12.22 1.45
C THR A 24 9.84 -11.00 2.03
N GLN A 25 9.95 -9.93 1.24
CA GLN A 25 10.51 -8.64 1.64
C GLN A 25 9.39 -7.59 1.66
N PHE A 26 8.49 -7.67 2.62
CA PHE A 26 7.34 -6.77 2.76
C PHE A 26 7.76 -5.30 2.90
N TYR A 27 8.91 -5.02 3.50
CA TYR A 27 9.47 -3.67 3.64
C TYR A 27 9.90 -3.04 2.30
N GLY A 28 10.04 -3.82 1.23
CA GLY A 28 10.30 -3.32 -0.12
C GLY A 28 9.09 -2.66 -0.80
N SER A 29 7.90 -2.75 -0.20
CA SER A 29 6.67 -2.13 -0.72
C SER A 29 5.85 -1.51 0.39
N PRO A 30 6.31 -0.41 1.00
CA PRO A 30 5.69 0.18 2.18
C PRO A 30 4.23 0.58 1.95
N ILE A 31 3.90 1.21 0.83
CA ILE A 31 2.54 1.70 0.53
C ILE A 31 1.54 0.54 0.39
N THR A 32 1.96 -0.58 -0.19
CA THR A 32 1.09 -1.76 -0.33
C THR A 32 0.92 -2.51 0.98
N LEU A 33 1.85 -2.35 1.91
CA LEU A 33 1.76 -2.90 3.26
C LEU A 33 0.81 -2.06 4.12
N ASP A 34 1.04 -0.75 4.14
CA ASP A 34 0.26 0.20 4.91
C ASP A 34 0.24 1.57 4.20
N PRO A 35 -0.92 2.06 3.76
CA PRO A 35 -1.06 3.37 3.13
C PRO A 35 -0.59 4.54 3.99
N SER A 36 -0.56 4.39 5.32
CA SER A 36 -0.04 5.42 6.23
C SER A 36 1.46 5.67 6.09
N LEU A 37 2.19 4.71 5.50
CA LEU A 37 3.61 4.82 5.21
C LEU A 37 3.91 5.65 3.94
N THR A 38 2.89 6.19 3.27
CA THR A 38 3.06 7.12 2.15
C THR A 38 3.86 8.33 2.61
N GLY A 39 4.98 8.58 1.94
CA GLY A 39 5.87 9.71 2.28
C GLY A 39 6.74 9.51 3.52
N ASN A 40 6.66 8.39 4.20
CA ASN A 40 7.54 8.10 5.34
C ASN A 40 8.93 7.63 4.87
N PHE A 41 9.71 8.58 4.32
CA PHE A 41 11.09 8.38 3.88
C PHE A 41 11.83 9.71 3.80
N GLU A 42 13.15 9.64 3.82
CA GLU A 42 14.00 10.82 3.62
C GLU A 42 14.13 11.09 2.12
N GLY A 43 13.68 12.28 1.67
CA GLY A 43 13.75 12.71 0.28
C GLY A 43 12.44 13.26 -0.25
N ASN A 44 12.42 13.60 -1.54
CA ASN A 44 11.26 14.22 -2.19
C ASN A 44 10.39 13.20 -2.92
N TYR A 45 10.95 12.07 -3.33
CA TYR A 45 10.23 11.00 -4.01
C TYR A 45 10.86 9.64 -3.69
N ARG A 46 10.03 8.60 -3.74
CA ARG A 46 10.44 7.21 -3.62
C ARG A 46 9.76 6.38 -4.71
N ILE A 47 10.52 5.52 -5.35
CA ILE A 47 10.02 4.57 -6.34
C ILE A 47 10.37 3.17 -5.84
N ASN A 48 9.38 2.29 -5.77
CA ASN A 48 9.56 0.89 -5.42
C ASN A 48 9.06 0.01 -6.55
N LEU A 49 9.83 -1.00 -6.87
CA LEU A 49 9.45 -2.06 -7.80
C LEU A 49 9.82 -3.39 -7.17
N ALA A 50 8.90 -4.34 -7.21
CA ALA A 50 9.14 -5.69 -6.72
C ALA A 50 8.54 -6.71 -7.69
N TYR A 51 9.31 -7.75 -7.94
CA TYR A 51 8.89 -8.89 -8.72
C TYR A 51 9.23 -10.17 -7.97
N ARG A 52 8.27 -11.08 -7.88
CA ARG A 52 8.44 -12.38 -7.28
C ARG A 52 7.93 -13.45 -8.23
N ASN A 53 8.71 -14.49 -8.39
CA ASN A 53 8.33 -15.69 -9.11
C ASN A 53 8.61 -16.90 -8.22
N GLN A 54 7.59 -17.72 -7.97
CA GLN A 54 7.70 -18.93 -7.16
C GLN A 54 7.34 -20.16 -7.96
N TRP A 55 8.10 -21.25 -7.70
CA TRP A 55 7.88 -22.58 -8.28
C TRP A 55 7.98 -22.63 -9.80
N SER A 56 8.77 -21.73 -10.40
CA SER A 56 8.99 -21.71 -11.85
C SER A 56 9.59 -23.01 -12.41
N ASN A 57 10.33 -23.76 -11.58
CA ASN A 57 10.93 -25.03 -11.97
C ASN A 57 10.05 -26.26 -11.73
N THR A 58 8.90 -26.08 -11.06
CA THR A 58 8.05 -27.19 -10.61
C THR A 58 6.71 -27.21 -11.34
N PHE A 59 6.23 -26.05 -11.77
CA PHE A 59 4.93 -25.91 -12.41
C PHE A 59 5.04 -25.18 -13.73
N GLU A 60 4.28 -25.59 -14.73
CA GLU A 60 4.18 -24.90 -16.03
C GLU A 60 3.60 -23.49 -15.90
N ASN A 61 2.78 -23.24 -14.86
CA ASN A 61 2.22 -21.93 -14.54
C ASN A 61 2.62 -21.54 -13.13
N PRO A 62 3.78 -20.88 -12.95
CA PRO A 62 4.27 -20.48 -11.64
C PRO A 62 3.43 -19.34 -11.04
N PHE A 63 3.51 -19.22 -9.70
CA PHE A 63 2.96 -18.06 -9.02
C PHE A 63 3.89 -16.86 -9.24
N SER A 64 3.37 -15.78 -9.80
CA SER A 64 4.12 -14.54 -10.01
C SER A 64 3.39 -13.32 -9.47
N VAL A 65 4.14 -12.44 -8.83
CA VAL A 65 3.66 -11.15 -8.33
C VAL A 65 4.55 -10.06 -8.89
N PHE A 66 3.94 -9.06 -9.47
CA PHE A 66 4.61 -7.82 -9.86
C PHE A 66 3.91 -6.65 -9.16
N GLN A 67 4.68 -5.79 -8.53
CA GLN A 67 4.14 -4.58 -7.91
C GLN A 67 5.09 -3.41 -8.06
N GLY A 68 4.51 -2.22 -8.13
CA GLY A 68 5.22 -0.96 -8.19
C GLY A 68 4.49 0.12 -7.42
N SER A 69 5.25 1.05 -6.86
CA SER A 69 4.69 2.23 -6.21
C SER A 69 5.58 3.44 -6.40
N VAL A 70 4.96 4.60 -6.43
CA VAL A 70 5.63 5.90 -6.44
C VAL A 70 4.97 6.78 -5.42
N ASP A 71 5.74 7.41 -4.56
CA ASP A 71 5.25 8.41 -3.62
C ASP A 71 6.13 9.66 -3.61
N LEU A 72 5.49 10.79 -3.35
CA LEU A 72 6.05 12.13 -3.39
C LEU A 72 5.81 12.82 -2.06
N ASN A 73 6.82 13.54 -1.58
CA ASN A 73 6.76 14.36 -0.38
C ASN A 73 6.71 15.84 -0.75
N PHE A 74 5.78 16.57 -0.14
CA PHE A 74 5.62 18.00 -0.26
C PHE A 74 5.86 18.65 1.12
N ASN A 75 6.93 19.40 1.25
CA ASN A 75 7.22 20.16 2.46
C ASN A 75 6.29 21.38 2.53
N LEU A 76 5.43 21.44 3.54
CA LEU A 76 4.44 22.50 3.73
C LEU A 76 4.95 23.65 4.61
N GLY A 77 6.20 23.62 5.06
CA GLY A 77 6.77 24.64 5.94
C GLY A 77 7.27 25.89 5.22
N LEU A 78 7.09 27.03 5.88
CA LEU A 78 7.77 28.26 5.50
C LEU A 78 9.28 28.11 5.73
N LYS A 79 10.11 28.61 4.82
CA LYS A 79 11.60 28.50 4.85
C LYS A 79 12.28 28.93 6.16
N SER A 80 11.54 29.59 7.06
CA SER A 80 12.05 30.10 8.34
C SER A 80 11.90 29.14 9.52
N GLN A 81 11.17 28.03 9.38
CA GLN A 81 10.98 27.07 10.47
C GLN A 81 11.92 25.87 10.33
N LYS A 82 12.55 25.47 11.44
CA LYS A 82 13.42 24.28 11.49
C LYS A 82 12.67 22.95 11.40
N VAL A 83 11.36 22.99 11.50
CA VAL A 83 10.48 21.82 11.55
C VAL A 83 9.34 22.06 10.59
N HIS A 84 9.15 21.14 9.64
CA HIS A 84 8.17 21.29 8.56
C HIS A 84 7.21 20.11 8.56
N ASP A 85 5.93 20.41 8.45
CA ASP A 85 4.92 19.39 8.15
C ASP A 85 5.11 18.86 6.73
N ILE A 86 4.85 17.60 6.52
CA ILE A 86 4.99 16.93 5.23
C ILE A 86 3.61 16.41 4.79
N ALA A 87 3.17 16.85 3.63
CA ALA A 87 2.07 16.20 2.93
C ALA A 87 2.65 15.26 1.87
N SER A 88 2.05 14.10 1.72
CA SER A 88 2.54 13.09 0.80
C SER A 88 1.40 12.52 -0.01
N ALA A 89 1.69 12.18 -1.26
CA ALA A 89 0.79 11.49 -2.15
C ALA A 89 1.51 10.33 -2.82
N GLY A 90 0.82 9.23 -3.03
CA GLY A 90 1.39 8.05 -3.66
C GLY A 90 0.39 7.33 -4.54
N ILE A 91 0.92 6.58 -5.48
CA ILE A 91 0.17 5.64 -6.29
C ILE A 91 0.84 4.28 -6.22
N TYR A 92 0.06 3.22 -6.26
CA TYR A 92 0.58 1.88 -6.35
C TYR A 92 -0.20 1.03 -7.35
N PHE A 93 0.49 0.05 -7.87
CA PHE A 93 -0.05 -0.99 -8.73
C PHE A 93 0.49 -2.33 -8.26
N ALA A 94 -0.36 -3.34 -8.24
CA ALA A 94 0.03 -4.72 -7.98
C ALA A 94 -0.74 -5.66 -8.90
N HIS A 95 -0.04 -6.63 -9.46
CA HIS A 95 -0.60 -7.69 -10.27
C HIS A 95 -0.04 -9.02 -9.80
N ASP A 96 -0.92 -9.94 -9.46
CA ASP A 96 -0.57 -11.30 -9.10
C ASP A 96 -1.24 -12.28 -10.07
N LYS A 97 -0.50 -13.32 -10.40
CA LYS A 97 -0.98 -14.42 -11.21
C LYS A 97 -0.67 -15.74 -10.49
N ALA A 98 -1.69 -16.54 -10.28
CA ALA A 98 -1.58 -17.79 -9.55
C ALA A 98 -2.00 -18.98 -10.41
N GLY A 99 -1.07 -19.91 -10.56
CA GLY A 99 -1.32 -21.33 -10.84
C GLY A 99 -1.99 -21.70 -12.14
N ILE A 100 -2.36 -22.96 -12.19
CA ILE A 100 -2.88 -23.70 -13.34
C ILE A 100 -4.19 -23.11 -13.90
N LEU A 101 -4.99 -22.46 -13.07
CA LEU A 101 -6.26 -21.86 -13.47
C LEU A 101 -6.13 -20.40 -13.97
N SER A 102 -4.90 -19.91 -14.10
CA SER A 102 -4.61 -18.53 -14.56
C SER A 102 -5.41 -17.44 -13.82
N PHE A 103 -5.69 -17.65 -12.53
CA PHE A 103 -6.27 -16.61 -11.71
C PHE A 103 -5.27 -15.46 -11.58
N GLY A 104 -5.67 -14.30 -12.07
CA GLY A 104 -4.92 -13.06 -11.91
C GLY A 104 -5.77 -12.06 -11.14
N ASN A 105 -5.13 -11.35 -10.22
CA ASN A 105 -5.73 -10.20 -9.57
C ASN A 105 -4.89 -8.96 -9.89
N THR A 106 -5.57 -7.85 -10.15
CA THR A 106 -4.91 -6.57 -10.42
C THR A 106 -5.49 -5.54 -9.48
N GLU A 107 -4.63 -4.85 -8.78
CA GLU A 107 -4.99 -3.80 -7.84
C GLU A 107 -4.23 -2.54 -8.16
N MET A 108 -4.92 -1.41 -8.09
CA MET A 108 -4.33 -0.08 -8.19
C MET A 108 -4.93 0.79 -7.10
N GLY A 109 -4.14 1.68 -6.56
CA GLY A 109 -4.62 2.61 -5.55
C GLY A 109 -3.86 3.92 -5.54
N VAL A 110 -4.52 4.91 -4.96
CA VAL A 110 -3.96 6.22 -4.65
C VAL A 110 -3.95 6.37 -3.14
N THR A 111 -2.87 6.85 -2.59
CA THR A 111 -2.68 7.06 -1.16
C THR A 111 -2.31 8.51 -0.88
N GLY A 112 -2.64 8.96 0.30
CA GLY A 112 -2.24 10.28 0.79
C GLY A 112 -1.98 10.23 2.28
N ALA A 113 -0.97 10.94 2.75
CA ALA A 113 -0.63 11.04 4.15
C ALA A 113 -0.23 12.48 4.51
N TYR A 114 -0.46 12.82 5.77
CA TYR A 114 -0.02 14.07 6.36
C TYR A 114 0.76 13.76 7.62
N HIS A 115 2.02 14.14 7.63
CA HIS A 115 2.94 13.94 8.75
C HIS A 115 3.17 15.26 9.45
N LYS A 116 2.59 15.39 10.64
CA LYS A 116 2.79 16.57 11.47
C LYS A 116 4.10 16.46 12.24
N ALA A 117 4.94 17.44 12.08
CA ALA A 117 6.21 17.51 12.80
C ALA A 117 5.99 17.97 14.25
N LEU A 118 6.38 17.14 15.21
CA LEU A 118 6.30 17.42 16.63
C LEU A 118 7.65 17.92 17.21
N GLY A 119 8.73 17.75 16.47
CA GLY A 119 10.09 18.13 16.87
C GLY A 119 11.08 17.90 15.72
N PRO A 120 12.38 18.20 15.92
CA PRO A 120 13.37 18.14 14.84
C PRO A 120 13.49 16.80 14.11
N ASN A 121 13.06 15.69 14.73
CA ASN A 121 13.07 14.32 14.15
C ASN A 121 11.87 13.49 14.63
N GLN A 122 10.75 14.13 14.96
CA GLN A 122 9.55 13.44 15.45
C GLN A 122 8.33 13.87 14.63
N PHE A 123 7.64 12.90 14.06
CA PHE A 123 6.42 13.07 13.29
C PHE A 123 5.28 12.25 13.89
N LEU A 124 4.07 12.70 13.71
CA LEU A 124 2.82 12.01 14.04
C LEU A 124 2.03 11.75 12.76
#